data_e0be39757664d3c15cec7066a2d274fb
#
_entry.id   e0be39757664d3c15cec7066a2d274fb
#
_cell.length_a   1.000
_cell.length_b   1.000
_cell.length_c   1.000
_cell.angle_alpha   90.00
_cell.angle_beta   90.00
_cell.angle_gamma   90.00
#
_symmetry.space_group_name_H-M   'P 1'
#
loop_
_entity.id
_entity.type
_entity.pdbx_description
1 polymer ?
#
loop_
_entity_poly.entity_id
_entity_poly.type
_entity_poly.pdbx_seq_one_letter_code
_entity_poly.pdbx_strand_id
1 'polypeptide(L)'
;MVAFPTDTVYGLGADAFNERAVNRIFSAKNRNRDHGLPVLISHLEQINDLVKKLSKTEKKLIKHFWPGALTIVFARNPKVPNIVSGGLDTIAIRMPSSEIALDLIEEFGGPIVGTSANRSGFAEAKSAEEAEKEIGSWLDYVVPSDEICSGTPSTILDITTSPPRILREGGVAASEIFDFLGIPSIDNQDEPQPVG
;
A
#
# COMPACT_ATOMS: atom_id res chain seq x y z
N MET A 1 2.97 -17.00 -0.11
CA MET A 1 2.03 -15.86 -0.02
C MET A 1 1.14 -16.06 1.18
N VAL A 2 0.93 -15.01 1.96
CA VAL A 2 0.13 -15.05 3.19
C VAL A 2 -0.97 -14.00 3.11
N ALA A 3 -2.19 -14.35 3.50
CA ALA A 3 -3.26 -13.38 3.76
C ALA A 3 -3.28 -13.05 5.25
N PHE A 4 -3.44 -11.77 5.61
CA PHE A 4 -3.36 -11.27 6.97
C PHE A 4 -4.22 -10.03 7.17
N PRO A 5 -4.72 -9.78 8.39
CA PRO A 5 -5.53 -8.59 8.68
C PRO A 5 -4.66 -7.33 8.68
N THR A 6 -5.26 -6.22 8.27
CA THR A 6 -4.72 -4.88 8.48
C THR A 6 -5.81 -3.97 9.05
N ASP A 7 -5.44 -2.79 9.50
CA ASP A 7 -6.38 -1.75 9.94
C ASP A 7 -7.38 -1.31 8.85
N THR A 8 -7.13 -1.64 7.60
CA THR A 8 -7.97 -1.27 6.45
C THR A 8 -8.76 -2.45 5.89
N VAL A 9 -8.09 -3.41 5.27
CA VAL A 9 -8.68 -4.60 4.64
C VAL A 9 -7.75 -5.79 4.85
N TYR A 10 -8.23 -7.00 4.58
CA TYR A 10 -7.34 -8.16 4.58
C TYR A 10 -6.28 -8.01 3.49
N GLY A 11 -5.02 -8.10 3.89
CA GLY A 11 -3.85 -7.98 3.02
C GLY A 11 -3.41 -9.31 2.42
N LEU A 12 -2.81 -9.26 1.25
CA LEU A 12 -2.07 -10.35 0.61
C LEU A 12 -0.62 -9.94 0.51
N GLY A 13 0.27 -10.68 1.15
CA GLY A 13 1.69 -10.36 1.26
C GLY A 13 2.63 -11.43 0.75
N ALA A 14 3.80 -10.97 0.35
CA ALA A 14 4.95 -11.80 0.01
C ALA A 14 6.25 -10.97 0.14
N ASP A 15 7.40 -11.64 0.20
CA ASP A 15 8.73 -11.02 0.20
C ASP A 15 8.88 -10.00 -0.95
N ALA A 16 9.12 -8.74 -0.62
CA ALA A 16 9.25 -7.66 -1.59
C ALA A 16 10.50 -7.79 -2.48
N PHE A 17 11.52 -8.49 -2.02
CA PHE A 17 12.76 -8.69 -2.76
C PHE A 17 12.83 -10.03 -3.50
N ASN A 18 11.81 -10.89 -3.35
CA ASN A 18 11.69 -12.15 -4.07
C ASN A 18 10.76 -12.02 -5.28
N GLU A 19 11.32 -11.80 -6.47
CA GLU A 19 10.55 -11.62 -7.71
C GLU A 19 9.60 -12.78 -8.02
N ARG A 20 9.94 -14.02 -7.64
CA ARG A 20 9.07 -15.18 -7.84
C ARG A 20 7.83 -15.10 -6.95
N ALA A 21 8.01 -14.68 -5.67
CA ALA A 21 6.92 -14.49 -4.74
C ALA A 21 6.00 -13.33 -5.18
N VAL A 22 6.59 -12.20 -5.63
CA VAL A 22 5.85 -11.07 -6.19
C VAL A 22 5.07 -11.45 -7.45
N ASN A 23 5.65 -12.25 -8.36
CA ASN A 23 4.95 -12.77 -9.54
C ASN A 23 3.72 -13.62 -9.18
N ARG A 24 3.79 -14.42 -8.11
CA ARG A 24 2.63 -15.19 -7.63
C ARG A 24 1.47 -14.28 -7.23
N ILE A 25 1.73 -13.12 -6.60
CA ILE A 25 0.69 -12.13 -6.26
C ILE A 25 -0.01 -11.62 -7.53
N PHE A 26 0.75 -11.22 -8.55
CA PHE A 26 0.15 -10.78 -9.81
C PHE A 26 -0.73 -11.85 -10.45
N SER A 27 -0.27 -13.11 -10.44
CA SER A 27 -1.03 -14.24 -10.97
C SER A 27 -2.30 -14.52 -10.16
N ALA A 28 -2.23 -14.55 -8.84
CA ALA A 28 -3.37 -14.77 -7.96
C ALA A 28 -4.45 -13.69 -8.11
N LYS A 29 -4.02 -12.43 -8.28
CA LYS A 29 -4.93 -11.30 -8.45
C LYS A 29 -5.40 -11.08 -9.89
N ASN A 30 -4.85 -11.79 -10.87
CA ASN A 30 -5.03 -11.47 -12.30
C ASN A 30 -4.78 -9.98 -12.58
N ARG A 31 -3.68 -9.44 -12.02
CA ARG A 31 -3.35 -8.01 -12.05
C ARG A 31 -2.33 -7.70 -13.15
N ASN A 32 -2.53 -6.55 -13.84
CA ASN A 32 -1.53 -6.04 -14.77
C ASN A 32 -0.23 -5.68 -14.03
N ARG A 33 0.91 -6.11 -14.58
CA ARG A 33 2.24 -5.88 -14.01
C ARG A 33 2.73 -4.44 -14.12
N ASP A 34 2.12 -3.62 -14.97
CA ASP A 34 2.43 -2.19 -15.11
C ASP A 34 1.95 -1.37 -13.89
N HIS A 35 1.10 -1.98 -13.05
CA HIS A 35 0.66 -1.38 -11.80
C HIS A 35 1.47 -1.95 -10.64
N GLY A 36 2.37 -1.15 -10.09
CA GLY A 36 3.15 -1.52 -8.93
C GLY A 36 2.32 -2.00 -7.73
N LEU A 37 2.97 -2.70 -6.81
CA LEU A 37 2.39 -3.15 -5.56
C LEU A 37 2.90 -2.27 -4.42
N PRO A 38 2.04 -1.86 -3.48
CA PRO A 38 2.51 -1.22 -2.25
C PRO A 38 3.43 -2.17 -1.47
N VAL A 39 4.37 -1.59 -0.75
CA VAL A 39 5.25 -2.29 0.19
C VAL A 39 4.86 -1.90 1.60
N LEU A 40 4.73 -2.90 2.47
CA LEU A 40 4.46 -2.71 3.90
C LEU A 40 5.74 -2.87 4.70
N ILE A 41 5.88 -2.04 5.72
CA ILE A 41 7.00 -2.04 6.67
C ILE A 41 6.47 -2.08 8.11
N SER A 42 7.24 -2.64 9.05
CA SER A 42 6.94 -2.64 10.49
C SER A 42 7.68 -1.53 11.24
N HIS A 43 8.83 -1.08 10.73
CA HIS A 43 9.61 -0.01 11.35
C HIS A 43 10.32 0.85 10.30
N LEU A 44 10.64 2.09 10.68
CA LEU A 44 11.09 3.12 9.73
C LEU A 44 12.46 2.84 9.11
N GLU A 45 13.31 2.06 9.78
CA GLU A 45 14.63 1.70 9.27
C GLU A 45 14.56 0.93 7.94
N GLN A 46 13.49 0.13 7.75
CA GLN A 46 13.26 -0.64 6.52
C GLN A 46 13.09 0.25 5.29
N ILE A 47 12.70 1.52 5.46
CA ILE A 47 12.52 2.46 4.34
C ILE A 47 13.82 2.79 3.61
N ASN A 48 14.97 2.65 4.30
CA ASN A 48 16.30 2.96 3.72
C ASN A 48 16.66 2.06 2.53
N ASP A 49 16.14 0.85 2.47
CA ASP A 49 16.34 -0.06 1.33
C ASP A 49 15.33 0.18 0.19
N LEU A 50 14.24 0.86 0.47
CA LEU A 50 13.13 1.08 -0.45
C LEU A 50 13.19 2.43 -1.16
N VAL A 51 13.74 3.47 -0.52
CA VAL A 51 13.71 4.87 -0.97
C VAL A 51 15.13 5.41 -1.13
N LYS A 52 15.36 6.23 -2.17
CA LYS A 52 16.68 6.84 -2.39
C LYS A 52 17.10 7.77 -1.26
N LYS A 53 16.19 8.66 -0.87
CA LYS A 53 16.42 9.67 0.17
C LYS A 53 15.09 10.27 0.59
N LEU A 54 14.90 10.51 1.87
CA LEU A 54 13.73 11.20 2.40
C LEU A 54 13.98 12.71 2.54
N SER A 55 13.08 13.50 1.98
CA SER A 55 12.99 14.95 2.20
C SER A 55 12.47 15.27 3.60
N LYS A 56 12.55 16.55 3.98
CA LYS A 56 11.97 17.01 5.27
C LYS A 56 10.45 16.85 5.31
N THR A 57 9.77 17.07 4.19
CA THR A 57 8.30 16.96 4.10
C THR A 57 7.86 15.50 4.22
N GLU A 58 8.53 14.58 3.52
CA GLU A 58 8.25 13.15 3.63
C GLU A 58 8.43 12.63 5.06
N LYS A 59 9.49 13.05 5.75
CA LYS A 59 9.72 12.70 7.18
C LYS A 59 8.60 13.22 8.09
N LYS A 60 8.05 14.43 7.82
CA LYS A 60 6.93 14.97 8.59
C LYS A 60 5.65 14.17 8.35
N LEU A 61 5.34 13.83 7.09
CA LEU A 61 4.19 12.99 6.74
C LEU A 61 4.27 11.62 7.42
N ILE A 62 5.39 10.94 7.30
CA ILE A 62 5.65 9.65 7.94
C ILE A 62 5.39 9.74 9.45
N LYS A 63 5.98 10.73 10.11
CA LYS A 63 5.85 10.90 11.56
C LYS A 63 4.42 11.17 12.01
N HIS A 64 3.60 11.80 11.16
CA HIS A 64 2.23 12.19 11.51
C HIS A 64 1.21 11.11 11.20
N PHE A 65 1.34 10.42 10.06
CA PHE A 65 0.32 9.51 9.56
C PHE A 65 0.65 8.03 9.73
N TRP A 66 1.88 7.66 10.09
CA TRP A 66 2.28 6.28 10.31
C TRP A 66 2.57 5.98 11.78
N PRO A 67 2.18 4.78 12.25
CA PRO A 67 1.41 3.75 11.53
C PRO A 67 -0.03 4.18 11.27
N GLY A 68 -0.60 3.76 10.12
CA GLY A 68 -1.96 4.15 9.77
C GLY A 68 -2.38 3.89 8.31
N ALA A 69 -3.54 4.48 7.95
CA ALA A 69 -4.21 4.24 6.67
C ALA A 69 -3.72 5.17 5.52
N LEU A 70 -2.47 5.64 5.56
CA LEU A 70 -1.86 6.42 4.48
C LEU A 70 -0.74 5.63 3.80
N THR A 71 -0.87 5.44 2.50
CA THR A 71 0.19 4.94 1.61
C THR A 71 0.83 6.14 0.93
N ILE A 72 2.16 6.24 0.97
CA ILE A 72 2.90 7.37 0.37
C ILE A 72 3.79 6.82 -0.75
N VAL A 73 3.76 7.51 -1.90
CA VAL A 73 4.62 7.19 -3.05
C VAL A 73 5.88 8.01 -2.99
N PHE A 74 7.03 7.33 -3.05
CA PHE A 74 8.37 7.90 -2.94
C PHE A 74 9.20 7.61 -4.19
N ALA A 75 10.34 8.31 -4.34
CA ALA A 75 11.35 7.95 -5.32
C ALA A 75 12.03 6.62 -4.94
N ARG A 76 11.89 5.62 -5.79
CA ARG A 76 12.34 4.24 -5.58
C ARG A 76 13.86 4.12 -5.48
N ASN A 77 14.35 3.34 -4.53
CA ASN A 77 15.73 2.86 -4.53
C ASN A 77 15.92 1.82 -5.64
N PRO A 78 17.00 1.91 -6.46
CA PRO A 78 17.30 0.92 -7.51
C PRO A 78 17.43 -0.53 -7.03
N LYS A 79 17.68 -0.76 -5.74
CA LYS A 79 17.71 -2.12 -5.15
C LYS A 79 16.36 -2.82 -5.19
N VAL A 80 15.25 -2.07 -5.21
CA VAL A 80 13.91 -2.65 -5.26
C VAL A 80 13.66 -3.26 -6.64
N PRO A 81 13.23 -4.52 -6.73
CA PRO A 81 12.95 -5.16 -8.01
C PRO A 81 11.93 -4.39 -8.85
N ASN A 82 12.17 -4.29 -10.15
CA ASN A 82 11.29 -3.54 -11.07
C ASN A 82 9.84 -4.06 -11.04
N ILE A 83 9.65 -5.35 -10.84
CA ILE A 83 8.31 -5.94 -10.77
C ILE A 83 7.47 -5.37 -9.61
N VAL A 84 8.09 -4.97 -8.50
CA VAL A 84 7.39 -4.38 -7.36
C VAL A 84 6.83 -3.00 -7.71
N SER A 85 7.60 -2.21 -8.44
CA SER A 85 7.20 -0.86 -8.84
C SER A 85 6.39 -0.80 -10.15
N GLY A 86 6.20 -1.93 -10.83
CA GLY A 86 5.62 -1.93 -12.19
C GLY A 86 6.52 -1.26 -13.23
N GLY A 87 7.84 -1.24 -13.01
CA GLY A 87 8.82 -0.57 -13.87
C GLY A 87 8.94 0.94 -13.66
N LEU A 88 8.18 1.51 -12.71
CA LEU A 88 8.24 2.94 -12.38
C LEU A 88 9.46 3.27 -11.52
N ASP A 89 9.90 4.53 -11.56
CA ASP A 89 10.94 5.09 -10.68
C ASP A 89 10.41 5.49 -9.30
N THR A 90 9.17 5.11 -9.01
CA THR A 90 8.48 5.38 -7.75
C THR A 90 8.07 4.08 -7.07
N ILE A 91 7.84 4.14 -5.76
CA ILE A 91 7.38 3.04 -4.92
C ILE A 91 6.37 3.53 -3.89
N ALA A 92 5.27 2.81 -3.76
CA ALA A 92 4.26 3.07 -2.74
C ALA A 92 4.62 2.31 -1.45
N ILE A 93 4.66 2.98 -0.31
CA ILE A 93 5.02 2.38 0.98
C ILE A 93 3.97 2.76 2.02
N ARG A 94 3.69 1.83 2.95
CA ARG A 94 2.83 2.06 4.11
C ARG A 94 3.36 1.33 5.34
N MET A 95 3.16 1.91 6.51
CA MET A 95 3.25 1.23 7.79
C MET A 95 1.82 1.07 8.32
N PRO A 96 1.23 -0.14 8.32
CA PRO A 96 -0.13 -0.35 8.83
C PRO A 96 -0.18 -0.16 10.35
N SER A 97 -1.37 0.08 10.92
CA SER A 97 -1.54 0.16 12.38
C SER A 97 -2.07 -1.14 13.01
N SER A 98 -2.28 -2.21 12.25
CA SER A 98 -2.59 -3.54 12.78
C SER A 98 -1.36 -4.17 13.42
N GLU A 99 -1.46 -4.54 14.69
CA GLU A 99 -0.38 -5.22 15.42
C GLU A 99 0.00 -6.54 14.74
N ILE A 100 -0.98 -7.33 14.30
CA ILE A 100 -0.74 -8.59 13.59
C ILE A 100 0.08 -8.37 12.31
N ALA A 101 -0.25 -7.32 11.55
CA ALA A 101 0.51 -7.01 10.33
C ALA A 101 1.94 -6.55 10.65
N LEU A 102 2.12 -5.74 11.70
CA LEU A 102 3.45 -5.28 12.12
C LEU A 102 4.31 -6.44 12.60
N ASP A 103 3.78 -7.29 13.47
CA ASP A 103 4.47 -8.48 14.01
C ASP A 103 4.86 -9.44 12.88
N LEU A 104 3.95 -9.70 11.94
CA LEU A 104 4.22 -10.56 10.79
C LEU A 104 5.40 -10.03 9.95
N ILE A 105 5.46 -8.72 9.71
CA ILE A 105 6.54 -8.09 8.94
C ILE A 105 7.85 -8.11 9.75
N GLU A 106 7.78 -7.88 11.05
CA GLU A 106 8.94 -7.90 11.93
C GLU A 106 9.55 -9.29 12.05
N GLU A 107 8.73 -10.32 12.31
CA GLU A 107 9.16 -11.73 12.39
C GLU A 107 9.68 -12.24 11.03
N PHE A 108 9.12 -11.75 9.92
CA PHE A 108 9.67 -12.02 8.59
C PHE A 108 11.06 -11.41 8.40
N GLY A 109 11.39 -10.33 9.10
CA GLY A 109 12.69 -9.68 9.09
C GLY A 109 12.94 -8.75 7.91
N GLY A 110 11.90 -8.31 7.18
CA GLY A 110 12.05 -7.41 6.06
C GLY A 110 10.72 -6.90 5.47
N PRO A 111 10.79 -5.92 4.55
CA PRO A 111 9.60 -5.40 3.89
C PRO A 111 8.88 -6.47 3.05
N ILE A 112 7.56 -6.44 3.06
CA ILE A 112 6.73 -7.30 2.22
C ILE A 112 5.93 -6.46 1.21
N VAL A 113 5.68 -6.97 0.01
CA VAL A 113 4.62 -6.40 -0.82
C VAL A 113 3.29 -6.67 -0.13
N GLY A 114 2.37 -5.69 -0.14
CA GLY A 114 1.08 -5.79 0.51
C GLY A 114 -0.02 -5.19 -0.36
N THR A 115 -0.97 -5.99 -0.76
CA THR A 115 -2.15 -5.56 -1.51
C THR A 115 -3.39 -6.19 -0.91
N SER A 116 -4.60 -5.75 -1.26
CA SER A 116 -5.84 -6.39 -0.78
C SER A 116 -5.95 -7.86 -1.22
N ALA A 117 -6.49 -8.72 -0.34
CA ALA A 117 -6.61 -10.16 -0.55
C ALA A 117 -7.84 -10.52 -1.38
N ASN A 118 -7.93 -10.00 -2.63
CA ASN A 118 -9.00 -10.23 -3.59
C ASN A 118 -8.46 -10.30 -5.02
N ARG A 119 -9.24 -10.81 -5.94
CA ARG A 119 -8.95 -10.63 -7.38
C ARG A 119 -9.13 -9.17 -7.78
N SER A 120 -8.30 -8.68 -8.69
CA SER A 120 -8.39 -7.30 -9.17
C SER A 120 -9.77 -7.01 -9.76
N GLY A 121 -10.36 -5.89 -9.32
CA GLY A 121 -11.72 -5.50 -9.76
C GLY A 121 -12.86 -6.09 -8.92
N PHE A 122 -12.59 -6.96 -7.96
CA PHE A 122 -13.58 -7.48 -7.02
C PHE A 122 -13.52 -6.75 -5.67
N ALA A 123 -14.54 -6.97 -4.82
CA ALA A 123 -14.58 -6.41 -3.48
C ALA A 123 -13.38 -6.87 -2.65
N GLU A 124 -12.87 -5.99 -1.80
CA GLU A 124 -11.75 -6.27 -0.90
C GLU A 124 -12.21 -7.14 0.26
N ALA A 125 -11.45 -8.18 0.58
CA ALA A 125 -11.73 -9.07 1.70
C ALA A 125 -11.56 -8.34 3.04
N LYS A 126 -12.49 -8.55 3.96
CA LYS A 126 -12.52 -7.96 5.30
C LYS A 126 -12.29 -9.00 6.40
N SER A 127 -12.30 -10.27 6.04
CA SER A 127 -12.05 -11.39 6.95
C SER A 127 -11.18 -12.47 6.32
N ALA A 128 -10.70 -13.40 7.15
CA ALA A 128 -9.95 -14.57 6.70
C ALA A 128 -10.76 -15.43 5.74
N GLU A 129 -12.05 -15.66 6.05
CA GLU A 129 -12.96 -16.47 5.23
C GLU A 129 -13.19 -15.84 3.85
N GLU A 130 -13.35 -14.51 3.80
CA GLU A 130 -13.50 -13.81 2.52
C GLU A 130 -12.23 -13.91 1.68
N ALA A 131 -11.04 -13.74 2.29
CA ALA A 131 -9.77 -13.88 1.61
C ALA A 131 -9.56 -15.32 1.10
N GLU A 132 -9.89 -16.32 1.91
CA GLU A 132 -9.80 -17.73 1.52
C GLU A 132 -10.75 -18.08 0.39
N LYS A 133 -11.97 -17.58 0.42
CA LYS A 133 -12.97 -17.77 -0.63
C LYS A 133 -12.51 -17.18 -1.97
N GLU A 134 -11.90 -15.97 -1.96
CA GLU A 134 -11.52 -15.26 -3.17
C GLU A 134 -10.25 -15.80 -3.84
N ILE A 135 -9.23 -16.09 -3.04
CA ILE A 135 -7.88 -16.42 -3.51
C ILE A 135 -7.20 -17.58 -2.76
N GLY A 136 -7.96 -18.34 -1.94
CA GLY A 136 -7.41 -19.39 -1.05
C GLY A 136 -6.54 -20.41 -1.74
N SER A 137 -6.88 -20.83 -2.98
CA SER A 137 -6.07 -21.78 -3.77
C SER A 137 -4.64 -21.28 -4.09
N TRP A 138 -4.36 -20.02 -3.90
CA TRP A 138 -3.04 -19.41 -4.12
C TRP A 138 -2.27 -19.17 -2.83
N LEU A 139 -2.93 -19.24 -1.67
CA LEU A 139 -2.35 -18.92 -0.37
C LEU A 139 -1.58 -20.10 0.20
N ASP A 140 -0.44 -19.81 0.80
CA ASP A 140 0.31 -20.78 1.58
C ASP A 140 -0.19 -20.79 3.03
N TYR A 141 -0.75 -19.65 3.50
CA TYR A 141 -1.34 -19.50 4.82
C TYR A 141 -2.32 -18.31 4.87
N VAL A 142 -3.34 -18.43 5.70
CA VAL A 142 -4.25 -17.34 6.08
C VAL A 142 -4.12 -17.13 7.58
N VAL A 143 -3.74 -15.93 8.00
CA VAL A 143 -3.66 -15.57 9.42
C VAL A 143 -5.08 -15.40 9.94
N PRO A 144 -5.56 -16.26 10.85
CA PRO A 144 -6.87 -16.07 11.45
C PRO A 144 -6.84 -14.84 12.37
N SER A 145 -7.90 -14.07 12.39
CA SER A 145 -8.00 -12.92 13.26
C SER A 145 -9.45 -12.53 13.53
N ASP A 146 -9.70 -12.11 14.76
CA ASP A 146 -10.93 -11.44 15.16
C ASP A 146 -10.84 -9.91 15.01
N GLU A 147 -9.71 -9.37 14.52
CA GLU A 147 -9.57 -7.95 14.22
C GLU A 147 -10.53 -7.54 13.11
N ILE A 148 -11.28 -6.48 13.38
CA ILE A 148 -12.22 -5.90 12.42
C ILE A 148 -11.46 -4.92 11.52
N CYS A 149 -11.26 -5.29 10.27
CA CYS A 149 -10.78 -4.36 9.25
C CYS A 149 -11.83 -3.25 9.05
N SER A 150 -11.40 -2.00 8.90
CA SER A 150 -12.32 -0.87 8.64
C SER A 150 -13.14 -1.05 7.36
N GLY A 151 -12.63 -1.83 6.43
CA GLY A 151 -13.22 -2.05 5.11
C GLY A 151 -13.01 -0.89 4.14
N THR A 152 -12.28 0.14 4.57
CA THR A 152 -11.88 1.27 3.73
C THR A 152 -10.40 1.15 3.40
N PRO A 153 -9.99 1.09 2.13
CA PRO A 153 -8.57 0.99 1.76
C PRO A 153 -7.79 2.22 2.18
N SER A 154 -6.47 2.13 2.18
CA SER A 154 -5.60 3.28 2.49
C SER A 154 -5.72 4.36 1.43
N THR A 155 -5.61 5.62 1.84
CA THR A 155 -5.38 6.74 0.93
C THR A 155 -3.99 6.64 0.32
N ILE A 156 -3.85 6.92 -0.98
CA ILE A 156 -2.56 6.91 -1.68
C ILE A 156 -2.20 8.34 -2.07
N LEU A 157 -1.12 8.84 -1.48
CA LEU A 157 -0.54 10.15 -1.74
C LEU A 157 0.73 10.02 -2.60
N ASP A 158 0.75 10.63 -3.77
CA ASP A 158 1.97 10.81 -4.55
C ASP A 158 2.62 12.16 -4.20
N ILE A 159 3.77 12.10 -3.51
CA ILE A 159 4.56 13.26 -3.12
C ILE A 159 5.77 13.48 -4.06
N THR A 160 5.93 12.65 -5.06
CA THR A 160 7.01 12.80 -6.05
C THR A 160 6.70 13.85 -7.11
N THR A 161 5.42 14.27 -7.20
CA THR A 161 4.95 15.34 -8.08
C THR A 161 4.87 16.69 -7.34
N SER A 162 4.85 17.79 -8.10
CA SER A 162 4.64 19.14 -7.56
C SER A 162 3.51 19.83 -8.35
N PRO A 163 2.35 20.11 -7.73
CA PRO A 163 1.96 19.77 -6.35
C PRO A 163 1.80 18.26 -6.12
N PRO A 164 1.80 17.79 -4.86
CA PRO A 164 1.44 16.42 -4.49
C PRO A 164 0.02 16.06 -4.93
N ARG A 165 -0.21 14.76 -5.22
CA ARG A 165 -1.51 14.29 -5.73
C ARG A 165 -2.05 13.13 -4.90
N ILE A 166 -3.36 13.16 -4.65
CA ILE A 166 -4.07 11.96 -4.16
C ILE A 166 -4.39 11.07 -5.37
N LEU A 167 -3.78 9.88 -5.39
CA LEU A 167 -4.04 8.88 -6.44
C LEU A 167 -5.29 8.04 -6.13
N ARG A 168 -5.61 7.90 -4.86
CA ARG A 168 -6.82 7.24 -4.36
C ARG A 168 -7.14 7.80 -2.99
N GLU A 169 -8.36 8.21 -2.77
CA GLU A 169 -8.87 8.53 -1.44
C GLU A 169 -9.31 7.26 -0.70
N GLY A 170 -9.12 7.23 0.60
CA GLY A 170 -9.39 6.08 1.46
C GLY A 170 -9.51 6.49 2.92
N GLY A 171 -8.88 5.75 3.83
CA GLY A 171 -9.03 5.92 5.28
C GLY A 171 -8.52 7.25 5.86
N VAL A 172 -7.72 8.02 5.12
CA VAL A 172 -7.32 9.40 5.48
C VAL A 172 -7.90 10.37 4.46
N ALA A 173 -8.62 11.38 4.90
CA ALA A 173 -9.23 12.36 3.99
C ALA A 173 -8.18 13.21 3.26
N ALA A 174 -8.42 13.50 1.98
CA ALA A 174 -7.53 14.34 1.18
C ALA A 174 -7.35 15.73 1.80
N SER A 175 -8.41 16.32 2.36
CA SER A 175 -8.37 17.60 3.05
C SER A 175 -7.39 17.60 4.22
N GLU A 176 -7.40 16.55 5.07
CA GLU A 176 -6.50 16.42 6.20
C GLU A 176 -5.02 16.40 5.76
N ILE A 177 -4.73 15.70 4.65
CA ILE A 177 -3.38 15.63 4.10
C ILE A 177 -2.93 16.99 3.55
N PHE A 178 -3.79 17.67 2.79
CA PHE A 178 -3.46 18.97 2.21
C PHE A 178 -3.35 20.07 3.27
N ASP A 179 -4.20 20.05 4.29
CA ASP A 179 -4.11 20.96 5.44
C ASP A 179 -2.78 20.78 6.19
N PHE A 180 -2.39 19.52 6.42
CA PHE A 180 -1.09 19.20 7.04
C PHE A 180 0.10 19.67 6.20
N LEU A 181 -0.01 19.62 4.88
CA LEU A 181 1.03 20.11 3.96
C LEU A 181 1.03 21.62 3.79
N GLY A 182 -0.01 22.32 4.28
CA GLY A 182 -0.21 23.77 4.04
C GLY A 182 -0.49 24.10 2.59
N ILE A 183 -1.11 23.16 1.85
CA ILE A 183 -1.50 23.31 0.44
C ILE A 183 -3.02 23.52 0.40
N PRO A 184 -3.52 24.58 -0.26
CA PRO A 184 -4.96 24.71 -0.45
C PRO A 184 -5.54 23.47 -1.13
N SER A 185 -6.64 22.93 -0.60
CA SER A 185 -7.38 21.85 -1.26
C SER A 185 -7.82 22.37 -2.64
N ILE A 186 -7.30 21.73 -3.69
CA ILE A 186 -7.79 22.00 -5.05
C ILE A 186 -9.10 21.24 -5.14
N ASP A 187 -10.22 21.94 -4.98
CA ASP A 187 -11.52 21.41 -5.38
C ASP A 187 -11.41 20.98 -6.85
N ASN A 188 -11.71 19.72 -7.13
CA ASN A 188 -11.77 19.16 -8.48
C ASN A 188 -12.92 19.80 -9.29
N GLN A 189 -12.89 21.11 -9.50
CA GLN A 189 -13.90 21.84 -10.32
C GLN A 189 -13.42 22.13 -11.74
N ASP A 190 -12.20 21.69 -12.12
CA ASP A 190 -11.71 21.82 -13.48
C ASP A 190 -11.64 20.46 -14.21
N GLU A 191 -12.74 19.67 -14.19
CA GLU A 191 -12.99 18.74 -15.29
C GLU A 191 -13.44 19.57 -16.49
N PRO A 192 -12.74 19.51 -17.65
CA PRO A 192 -13.24 20.15 -18.86
C PRO A 192 -14.57 19.49 -19.21
N GLN A 193 -15.63 20.29 -19.23
CA GLN A 193 -16.97 19.88 -19.69
C GLN A 193 -16.82 19.27 -21.10
N PRO A 194 -17.43 18.11 -21.36
CA PRO A 194 -17.41 17.55 -22.72
C PRO A 194 -18.09 18.57 -23.65
N VAL A 195 -17.31 19.12 -24.58
CA VAL A 195 -17.85 19.90 -25.69
C VAL A 195 -18.71 18.98 -26.54
N GLY A 196 -19.99 19.35 -26.65
CA GLY A 196 -21.06 18.64 -27.34
C GLY A 196 -20.82 18.41 -28.85
#